data_4e5ac003f832b13e101f87ca5684d145
#
_entry.id   4e5ac003f832b13e101f87ca5684d145
#
_cell.length_a   1.000
_cell.length_b   1.000
_cell.length_c   1.000
_cell.angle_alpha   90.00
_cell.angle_beta   90.00
_cell.angle_gamma   90.00
#
_symmetry.space_group_name_H-M   'P 1'
#
loop_
_entity.id
_entity.type
_entity.pdbx_description
1 polymer ?
#
loop_
_entity_poly.entity_id
_entity_poly.type
_entity_poly.pdbx_seq_one_letter_code
_entity_poly.pdbx_strand_id
1 'polypeptide(L)'
;MAAAQLGCAIVGTLMVVVFPAVTREVLDVVVPKGQWERLTPLLLTALGAYFAQHLFNSLRIQLNNTFEQKVIFDLRSDLYERLQTLPLRWFDNRPTGDIMTTVSEDIPSVERVLIDGVEQGLMSVLQIVIVGGFMFQADAKLAAFALIPVPFLIMGALSYTMTSRDRHRKVRKASSAMNSLLHDNVGGMRQIKAYAIEAQEHARFNEVSGALRQATLHVMRIWAIYRPGMNFLTSLGLILVLWVGARDLLETVSAGGQAEIGKLSAFLLLLKFFYDPIESLHQLNQILQSGRAAGERVFDVLDAEAEADTEGGKTLPSLAGHVIYQDVGFSYSASSPTVKHIHLEARPGETIALVGPTGAGKSTLINLLTRFYEYDQGVITIDSVPVHELNKSFLRRNIGYVTQESFLFNGSVRDNMLIGRKDATDEQIWDALTSANADAFVKRLPKGLDTHVGERGVKLSVGEKQRVSIARALLRNPPILLLDEATASVDTETERQIQEALDRLMQQRTSFVIAHRLSTVRHADRIYVLEHGEIVESGTHEVLILRGGLYAALCRTSLMAMDDPLTE
;
A
#
# COMPACT_ATOMS: atom_id res chain seq x y z
N MET A 1 -11.89 11.71 -23.69
CA MET A 1 -12.81 10.79 -23.02
C MET A 1 -13.85 11.51 -22.18
N ALA A 2 -13.50 12.36 -21.22
CA ALA A 2 -14.45 13.09 -20.37
C ALA A 2 -15.56 13.86 -21.15
N ALA A 3 -15.20 14.56 -22.22
CA ALA A 3 -16.19 15.25 -23.07
C ALA A 3 -17.19 14.29 -23.76
N ALA A 4 -16.73 13.11 -24.17
CA ALA A 4 -17.60 12.08 -24.75
C ALA A 4 -18.54 11.46 -23.70
N GLN A 5 -18.04 11.22 -22.47
CA GLN A 5 -18.86 10.78 -21.34
C GLN A 5 -19.95 11.79 -21.01
N LEU A 6 -19.60 13.09 -20.92
CA LEU A 6 -20.54 14.16 -20.67
C LEU A 6 -21.59 14.25 -21.79
N GLY A 7 -21.17 14.11 -23.05
CA GLY A 7 -22.10 14.07 -24.20
C GLY A 7 -23.09 12.90 -24.10
N CYS A 8 -22.60 11.68 -23.82
CA CYS A 8 -23.46 10.52 -23.60
C CYS A 8 -24.41 10.71 -22.42
N ALA A 9 -23.93 11.34 -21.35
CA ALA A 9 -24.71 11.68 -20.17
C ALA A 9 -25.89 12.63 -20.48
N ILE A 10 -25.61 13.73 -21.17
CA ILE A 10 -26.62 14.72 -21.57
C ILE A 10 -27.67 14.07 -22.46
N VAL A 11 -27.25 13.35 -23.49
CA VAL A 11 -28.18 12.65 -24.39
C VAL A 11 -29.02 11.62 -23.64
N GLY A 12 -28.39 10.79 -22.80
CA GLY A 12 -29.10 9.79 -21.99
C GLY A 12 -30.14 10.45 -21.07
N THR A 13 -29.81 11.57 -20.43
CA THR A 13 -30.73 12.30 -19.54
C THR A 13 -31.88 12.94 -20.31
N LEU A 14 -31.63 13.52 -21.50
CA LEU A 14 -32.68 14.06 -22.34
C LEU A 14 -33.66 12.99 -22.84
N MET A 15 -33.19 11.78 -23.12
CA MET A 15 -34.06 10.65 -23.53
C MET A 15 -35.03 10.23 -22.43
N VAL A 16 -34.69 10.44 -21.15
CA VAL A 16 -35.57 10.11 -20.01
C VAL A 16 -36.90 10.89 -20.08
N VAL A 17 -36.91 12.11 -20.60
CA VAL A 17 -38.09 12.98 -20.64
C VAL A 17 -39.03 12.59 -21.78
N VAL A 18 -38.57 11.86 -22.78
CA VAL A 18 -39.39 11.47 -23.97
C VAL A 18 -40.60 10.60 -23.57
N PHE A 19 -40.41 9.62 -22.69
CA PHE A 19 -41.50 8.74 -22.28
C PHE A 19 -42.65 9.48 -21.55
N PRO A 20 -42.39 10.34 -20.55
CA PRO A 20 -43.42 11.23 -20.00
C PRO A 20 -44.13 12.09 -21.05
N ALA A 21 -43.38 12.66 -22.01
CA ALA A 21 -43.99 13.46 -23.08
C ALA A 21 -44.90 12.63 -23.99
N VAL A 22 -44.45 11.44 -24.40
CA VAL A 22 -45.31 10.50 -25.16
C VAL A 22 -46.52 10.07 -24.36
N THR A 23 -46.37 9.79 -23.06
CA THR A 23 -47.49 9.43 -22.19
C THR A 23 -48.58 10.54 -22.16
N ARG A 24 -48.16 11.80 -22.05
CA ARG A 24 -49.05 12.95 -22.12
C ARG A 24 -49.78 12.99 -23.45
N GLU A 25 -49.08 12.91 -24.56
CA GLU A 25 -49.68 12.98 -25.90
C GLU A 25 -50.68 11.84 -26.15
N VAL A 26 -50.34 10.64 -25.72
CA VAL A 26 -51.24 9.48 -25.85
C VAL A 26 -52.51 9.68 -25.04
N LEU A 27 -52.42 10.08 -23.76
CA LEU A 27 -53.57 10.15 -22.86
C LEU A 27 -54.44 11.41 -23.11
N ASP A 28 -53.83 12.54 -23.48
CA ASP A 28 -54.59 13.82 -23.64
C ASP A 28 -55.05 14.05 -25.08
N VAL A 29 -54.40 13.45 -26.10
CA VAL A 29 -54.69 13.72 -27.50
C VAL A 29 -55.17 12.48 -28.26
N VAL A 30 -54.36 11.42 -28.25
CA VAL A 30 -54.60 10.24 -29.11
C VAL A 30 -55.86 9.47 -28.67
N VAL A 31 -55.95 9.16 -27.38
CA VAL A 31 -57.07 8.36 -26.81
C VAL A 31 -58.41 9.14 -26.89
N PRO A 32 -58.51 10.42 -26.45
CA PRO A 32 -59.77 11.14 -26.51
C PRO A 32 -60.25 11.41 -27.93
N LYS A 33 -59.34 11.59 -28.90
CA LYS A 33 -59.67 11.87 -30.31
C LYS A 33 -59.80 10.61 -31.17
N GLY A 34 -59.54 9.39 -30.63
CA GLY A 34 -59.59 8.14 -31.38
C GLY A 34 -58.57 8.02 -32.51
N GLN A 35 -57.40 8.70 -32.38
CA GLN A 35 -56.37 8.76 -33.44
C GLN A 35 -55.44 7.55 -33.42
N TRP A 36 -55.95 6.36 -33.72
CA TRP A 36 -55.24 5.09 -33.68
C TRP A 36 -53.96 5.07 -34.54
N GLU A 37 -53.96 5.81 -35.68
CA GLU A 37 -52.82 5.88 -36.58
C GLU A 37 -51.57 6.49 -35.92
N ARG A 38 -51.77 7.38 -34.93
CA ARG A 38 -50.65 8.04 -34.20
C ARG A 38 -50.11 7.23 -33.05
N LEU A 39 -50.84 6.22 -32.54
CA LEU A 39 -50.43 5.45 -31.38
C LEU A 39 -49.14 4.69 -31.63
N THR A 40 -49.08 3.93 -32.75
CA THR A 40 -47.91 3.13 -33.07
C THR A 40 -46.62 3.95 -33.26
N PRO A 41 -46.62 5.06 -34.02
CA PRO A 41 -45.43 5.94 -34.14
C PRO A 41 -44.97 6.53 -32.81
N LEU A 42 -45.88 6.93 -31.92
CA LEU A 42 -45.54 7.46 -30.58
C LEU A 42 -44.88 6.40 -29.68
N LEU A 43 -45.46 5.17 -29.69
CA LEU A 43 -44.87 4.08 -28.93
C LEU A 43 -43.50 3.67 -29.46
N LEU A 44 -43.30 3.65 -30.80
CA LEU A 44 -42.01 3.45 -31.42
C LEU A 44 -41.00 4.56 -31.07
N THR A 45 -41.46 5.79 -30.96
CA THR A 45 -40.62 6.92 -30.51
C THR A 45 -40.16 6.71 -29.06
N ALA A 46 -41.06 6.31 -28.18
CA ALA A 46 -40.71 5.99 -26.79
C ALA A 46 -39.75 4.79 -26.69
N LEU A 47 -39.98 3.74 -27.46
CA LEU A 47 -39.09 2.58 -27.54
C LEU A 47 -37.70 2.98 -28.06
N GLY A 48 -37.65 3.77 -29.12
CA GLY A 48 -36.40 4.32 -29.68
C GLY A 48 -35.65 5.18 -28.67
N ALA A 49 -36.37 6.01 -27.89
CA ALA A 49 -35.76 6.82 -26.85
C ALA A 49 -35.16 5.97 -25.72
N TYR A 50 -35.87 4.94 -25.23
CA TYR A 50 -35.32 4.01 -24.26
C TYR A 50 -34.12 3.23 -24.81
N PHE A 51 -34.21 2.77 -26.05
CA PHE A 51 -33.06 2.10 -26.68
C PHE A 51 -31.85 3.02 -26.76
N ALA A 52 -32.05 4.26 -27.21
CA ALA A 52 -30.98 5.27 -27.27
C ALA A 52 -30.43 5.56 -25.85
N GLN A 53 -31.31 5.77 -24.86
CA GLN A 53 -30.90 5.97 -23.46
C GLN A 53 -29.97 4.85 -22.96
N HIS A 54 -30.39 3.60 -23.14
CA HIS A 54 -29.58 2.45 -22.69
C HIS A 54 -28.31 2.28 -23.49
N LEU A 55 -28.33 2.55 -24.79
CA LEU A 55 -27.15 2.52 -25.66
C LEU A 55 -26.10 3.57 -25.21
N PHE A 56 -26.53 4.84 -25.03
CA PHE A 56 -25.64 5.89 -24.56
C PHE A 56 -25.16 5.66 -23.14
N ASN A 57 -25.99 5.10 -22.27
CA ASN A 57 -25.57 4.70 -20.91
C ASN A 57 -24.53 3.58 -20.95
N SER A 58 -24.71 2.56 -21.80
CA SER A 58 -23.73 1.47 -21.97
C SER A 58 -22.40 2.01 -22.50
N LEU A 59 -22.45 2.89 -23.53
CA LEU A 59 -21.24 3.53 -24.06
C LEU A 59 -20.53 4.38 -23.00
N ARG A 60 -21.28 5.15 -22.20
CA ARG A 60 -20.77 5.94 -21.10
C ARG A 60 -20.04 5.06 -20.08
N ILE A 61 -20.66 3.95 -19.64
CA ILE A 61 -20.06 2.99 -18.68
C ILE A 61 -18.77 2.39 -19.25
N GLN A 62 -18.75 2.00 -20.52
CA GLN A 62 -17.54 1.48 -21.17
C GLN A 62 -16.39 2.51 -21.20
N LEU A 63 -16.71 3.76 -21.51
CA LEU A 63 -15.75 4.86 -21.52
C LEU A 63 -15.23 5.12 -20.10
N ASN A 64 -16.13 5.12 -19.10
CA ASN A 64 -15.76 5.30 -17.69
C ASN A 64 -14.83 4.20 -17.21
N ASN A 65 -15.20 2.93 -17.39
CA ASN A 65 -14.41 1.77 -16.97
C ASN A 65 -13.00 1.78 -17.62
N THR A 66 -12.93 2.16 -18.90
CA THR A 66 -11.64 2.25 -19.59
C THR A 66 -10.75 3.36 -19.02
N PHE A 67 -11.35 4.50 -18.72
CA PHE A 67 -10.65 5.63 -18.10
C PHE A 67 -10.19 5.30 -16.68
N GLU A 68 -11.08 4.73 -15.89
CA GLU A 68 -10.84 4.26 -14.52
C GLU A 68 -9.64 3.32 -14.44
N GLN A 69 -9.66 2.24 -15.23
CA GLN A 69 -8.57 1.26 -15.20
C GLN A 69 -7.23 1.82 -15.65
N LYS A 70 -7.25 2.79 -16.55
CA LYS A 70 -6.03 3.51 -16.95
C LYS A 70 -5.47 4.36 -15.81
N VAL A 71 -6.33 5.12 -15.11
CA VAL A 71 -5.91 5.95 -13.96
C VAL A 71 -5.38 5.07 -12.82
N ILE A 72 -6.03 3.94 -12.52
CA ILE A 72 -5.55 2.98 -11.51
C ILE A 72 -4.16 2.44 -11.89
N PHE A 73 -3.97 2.08 -13.16
CA PHE A 73 -2.69 1.57 -13.64
C PHE A 73 -1.59 2.63 -13.51
N ASP A 74 -1.84 3.84 -13.98
CA ASP A 74 -0.87 4.94 -13.95
C ASP A 74 -0.52 5.29 -12.48
N LEU A 75 -1.51 5.46 -11.59
CA LEU A 75 -1.28 5.73 -10.17
C LEU A 75 -0.49 4.61 -9.45
N ARG A 76 -0.76 3.34 -9.77
CA ARG A 76 0.02 2.22 -9.22
C ARG A 76 1.46 2.25 -9.70
N SER A 77 1.67 2.54 -10.97
CA SER A 77 3.00 2.66 -11.56
C SER A 77 3.80 3.77 -10.88
N ASP A 78 3.21 4.96 -10.78
CA ASP A 78 3.84 6.14 -10.17
C ASP A 78 4.15 5.90 -8.69
N LEU A 79 3.19 5.31 -7.96
CA LEU A 79 3.39 4.98 -6.55
C LEU A 79 4.51 3.94 -6.35
N TYR A 80 4.54 2.90 -7.19
CA TYR A 80 5.57 1.87 -7.10
C TYR A 80 6.95 2.40 -7.49
N GLU A 81 7.04 3.24 -8.51
CA GLU A 81 8.27 3.96 -8.87
C GLU A 81 8.74 4.84 -7.72
N ARG A 82 7.80 5.59 -7.10
CA ARG A 82 8.12 6.43 -5.95
C ARG A 82 8.65 5.62 -4.77
N LEU A 83 7.98 4.51 -4.41
CA LEU A 83 8.44 3.62 -3.34
C LEU A 83 9.90 3.17 -3.55
N GLN A 84 10.33 2.90 -4.78
CA GLN A 84 11.71 2.49 -5.05
C GLN A 84 12.74 3.62 -4.87
N THR A 85 12.30 4.87 -4.86
CA THR A 85 13.17 6.04 -4.68
C THR A 85 13.21 6.55 -3.23
N LEU A 86 12.40 6.00 -2.33
CA LEU A 86 12.34 6.45 -0.94
C LEU A 86 13.51 5.93 -0.10
N PRO A 87 14.00 6.72 0.88
CA PRO A 87 15.08 6.32 1.77
C PRO A 87 14.66 5.18 2.70
N LEU A 88 15.62 4.34 3.12
CA LEU A 88 15.36 3.21 4.03
C LEU A 88 14.69 3.65 5.33
N ARG A 89 15.06 4.82 5.87
CA ARG A 89 14.43 5.43 7.05
C ARG A 89 12.91 5.56 6.94
N TRP A 90 12.37 5.75 5.73
CA TRP A 90 10.94 5.84 5.50
C TRP A 90 10.26 4.48 5.71
N PHE A 91 10.91 3.38 5.27
CA PHE A 91 10.41 2.02 5.44
C PHE A 91 10.53 1.53 6.89
N ASP A 92 11.61 1.87 7.59
CA ASP A 92 11.83 1.45 8.98
C ASP A 92 10.79 2.01 9.96
N ASN A 93 10.21 3.16 9.62
CA ASN A 93 9.18 3.80 10.43
C ASN A 93 7.75 3.41 10.08
N ARG A 94 7.54 2.49 9.10
CA ARG A 94 6.20 2.13 8.61
C ARG A 94 6.05 0.60 8.49
N PRO A 95 4.93 0.04 9.01
CA PRO A 95 4.63 -1.38 8.81
C PRO A 95 4.47 -1.71 7.32
N THR A 96 5.06 -2.80 6.86
CA THR A 96 4.93 -3.26 5.47
C THR A 96 3.47 -3.47 5.05
N GLY A 97 2.61 -3.90 5.99
CA GLY A 97 1.17 -4.08 5.75
C GLY A 97 0.46 -2.78 5.37
N ASP A 98 0.82 -1.65 5.98
CA ASP A 98 0.23 -0.34 5.67
C ASP A 98 0.61 0.10 4.24
N ILE A 99 1.86 -0.12 3.84
CA ILE A 99 2.34 0.17 2.50
C ILE A 99 1.59 -0.68 1.47
N MET A 100 1.41 -1.98 1.74
CA MET A 100 0.65 -2.88 0.85
C MET A 100 -0.81 -2.45 0.74
N THR A 101 -1.44 -2.05 1.85
CA THR A 101 -2.82 -1.54 1.86
C THR A 101 -2.93 -0.28 1.01
N THR A 102 -1.96 0.64 1.10
CA THR A 102 -1.94 1.86 0.27
C THR A 102 -1.90 1.53 -1.22
N VAL A 103 -1.08 0.58 -1.65
CA VAL A 103 -0.98 0.18 -3.07
C VAL A 103 -2.20 -0.60 -3.54
N SER A 104 -2.77 -1.49 -2.71
CA SER A 104 -3.82 -2.43 -3.14
C SER A 104 -5.24 -1.92 -2.92
N GLU A 105 -5.50 -1.15 -1.85
CA GLU A 105 -6.86 -0.75 -1.43
C GLU A 105 -7.10 0.76 -1.51
N ASP A 106 -6.09 1.60 -1.18
CA ASP A 106 -6.28 3.04 -1.15
C ASP A 106 -6.36 3.62 -2.56
N ILE A 107 -5.57 3.14 -3.53
CA ILE A 107 -5.65 3.61 -4.92
C ILE A 107 -7.05 3.42 -5.52
N PRO A 108 -7.69 2.24 -5.45
CA PRO A 108 -9.09 2.07 -5.87
C PRO A 108 -10.08 2.96 -5.11
N SER A 109 -9.78 3.30 -3.85
CA SER A 109 -10.64 4.20 -3.07
C SER A 109 -10.51 5.66 -3.50
N VAL A 110 -9.32 6.11 -3.87
CA VAL A 110 -9.06 7.44 -4.46
C VAL A 110 -9.71 7.55 -5.83
N GLU A 111 -9.52 6.56 -6.68
CA GLU A 111 -10.11 6.49 -8.01
C GLU A 111 -11.63 6.57 -7.94
N ARG A 112 -12.27 5.79 -7.07
CA ARG A 112 -13.74 5.81 -6.88
C ARG A 112 -14.26 7.21 -6.54
N VAL A 113 -13.51 8.02 -5.81
CA VAL A 113 -13.90 9.42 -5.54
C VAL A 113 -13.71 10.29 -6.75
N LEU A 114 -12.56 10.21 -7.41
CA LEU A 114 -12.20 11.10 -8.50
C LEU A 114 -13.01 10.83 -9.78
N ILE A 115 -13.37 9.60 -10.03
CA ILE A 115 -14.07 9.18 -11.25
C ILE A 115 -15.54 8.94 -10.97
N ASP A 116 -15.89 7.91 -10.18
CA ASP A 116 -17.30 7.58 -9.90
C ASP A 116 -18.00 8.69 -9.13
N GLY A 117 -17.32 9.26 -8.12
CA GLY A 117 -17.89 10.32 -7.29
C GLY A 117 -18.19 11.60 -8.08
N VAL A 118 -17.24 12.04 -8.91
CA VAL A 118 -17.44 13.22 -9.76
C VAL A 118 -18.46 12.94 -10.84
N GLU A 119 -18.41 11.79 -11.48
CA GLU A 119 -19.38 11.39 -12.50
C GLU A 119 -20.80 11.31 -11.94
N GLN A 120 -20.99 10.56 -10.85
CA GLN A 120 -22.31 10.41 -10.20
C GLN A 120 -22.85 11.74 -9.69
N GLY A 121 -21.99 12.59 -9.11
CA GLY A 121 -22.37 13.92 -8.66
C GLY A 121 -22.83 14.81 -9.81
N LEU A 122 -22.04 14.88 -10.89
CA LEU A 122 -22.35 15.65 -12.07
C LEU A 122 -23.64 15.18 -12.75
N MET A 123 -23.80 13.85 -12.88
CA MET A 123 -25.00 13.24 -13.44
C MET A 123 -26.26 13.57 -12.63
N SER A 124 -26.17 13.46 -11.30
CA SER A 124 -27.28 13.77 -10.42
C SER A 124 -27.69 15.24 -10.53
N VAL A 125 -26.74 16.17 -10.54
CA VAL A 125 -27.01 17.61 -10.72
C VAL A 125 -27.62 17.89 -12.10
N LEU A 126 -27.04 17.32 -13.16
CA LEU A 126 -27.53 17.48 -14.53
C LEU A 126 -28.98 16.97 -14.66
N GLN A 127 -29.28 15.82 -14.10
CA GLN A 127 -30.62 15.23 -14.12
C GLN A 127 -31.62 16.07 -13.34
N ILE A 128 -31.28 16.58 -12.15
CA ILE A 128 -32.12 17.47 -11.36
C ILE A 128 -32.43 18.77 -12.15
N VAL A 129 -31.43 19.37 -12.78
CA VAL A 129 -31.59 20.59 -13.55
C VAL A 129 -32.47 20.39 -14.81
N ILE A 130 -32.16 19.33 -15.58
CA ILE A 130 -32.90 19.06 -16.83
C ILE A 130 -34.34 18.66 -16.51
N VAL A 131 -34.55 17.66 -15.64
CA VAL A 131 -35.90 17.19 -15.29
C VAL A 131 -36.69 18.27 -14.58
N GLY A 132 -36.06 19.03 -13.65
CA GLY A 132 -36.67 20.17 -12.98
C GLY A 132 -37.10 21.24 -13.96
N GLY A 133 -36.27 21.58 -14.97
CA GLY A 133 -36.62 22.53 -16.05
C GLY A 133 -37.87 22.08 -16.82
N PHE A 134 -37.93 20.79 -17.20
CA PHE A 134 -39.11 20.23 -17.86
C PHE A 134 -40.36 20.21 -16.96
N MET A 135 -40.19 19.95 -15.65
CA MET A 135 -41.31 20.03 -14.69
C MET A 135 -41.87 21.46 -14.60
N PHE A 136 -41.02 22.48 -14.51
CA PHE A 136 -41.45 23.88 -14.50
C PHE A 136 -42.12 24.33 -15.81
N GLN A 137 -41.66 23.85 -16.95
CA GLN A 137 -42.29 24.07 -18.25
C GLN A 137 -43.66 23.36 -18.36
N ALA A 138 -43.77 22.15 -17.81
CA ALA A 138 -45.01 21.39 -17.85
C ALA A 138 -46.12 22.02 -16.97
N ASP A 139 -45.75 22.34 -15.72
CA ASP A 139 -46.64 23.04 -14.78
C ASP A 139 -45.86 23.62 -13.60
N ALA A 140 -45.71 24.92 -13.55
CA ALA A 140 -44.97 25.61 -12.50
C ALA A 140 -45.60 25.46 -11.10
N LYS A 141 -46.94 25.35 -11.01
CA LYS A 141 -47.65 25.15 -9.75
C LYS A 141 -47.34 23.76 -9.17
N LEU A 142 -47.47 22.71 -9.96
CA LEU A 142 -47.15 21.34 -9.54
C LEU A 142 -45.65 21.21 -9.19
N ALA A 143 -44.77 21.88 -9.96
CA ALA A 143 -43.35 21.89 -9.69
C ALA A 143 -43.03 22.52 -8.33
N ALA A 144 -43.69 23.61 -7.95
CA ALA A 144 -43.52 24.26 -6.65
C ALA A 144 -43.92 23.31 -5.50
N PHE A 145 -45.04 22.55 -5.63
CA PHE A 145 -45.44 21.55 -4.63
C PHE A 145 -44.48 20.36 -4.57
N ALA A 146 -43.90 19.95 -5.70
CA ALA A 146 -42.87 18.92 -5.76
C ALA A 146 -41.58 19.31 -5.01
N LEU A 147 -41.29 20.60 -4.89
CA LEU A 147 -40.10 21.08 -4.17
C LEU A 147 -40.28 21.14 -2.65
N ILE A 148 -41.51 21.09 -2.11
CA ILE A 148 -41.78 21.20 -0.66
C ILE A 148 -40.99 20.16 0.16
N PRO A 149 -40.91 18.88 -0.21
CA PRO A 149 -40.12 17.90 0.56
C PRO A 149 -38.60 18.07 0.46
N VAL A 150 -38.08 18.74 -0.57
CA VAL A 150 -36.62 18.82 -0.85
C VAL A 150 -35.82 19.43 0.30
N PRO A 151 -36.22 20.58 0.92
CA PRO A 151 -35.51 21.11 2.09
C PRO A 151 -35.43 20.10 3.25
N PHE A 152 -36.48 19.32 3.49
CA PHE A 152 -36.52 18.29 4.55
C PHE A 152 -35.61 17.10 4.19
N LEU A 153 -35.55 16.70 2.91
CA LEU A 153 -34.62 15.69 2.42
C LEU A 153 -33.17 16.13 2.64
N ILE A 154 -32.83 17.38 2.29
CA ILE A 154 -31.50 17.95 2.48
C ILE A 154 -31.17 18.01 3.98
N MET A 155 -32.07 18.52 4.82
CA MET A 155 -31.87 18.62 6.27
C MET A 155 -31.69 17.25 6.90
N GLY A 156 -32.48 16.24 6.51
CA GLY A 156 -32.34 14.86 6.96
C GLY A 156 -31.00 14.25 6.56
N ALA A 157 -30.56 14.48 5.31
CA ALA A 157 -29.26 14.01 4.83
C ALA A 157 -28.08 14.67 5.59
N LEU A 158 -28.13 15.96 5.81
CA LEU A 158 -27.11 16.70 6.58
C LEU A 158 -27.08 16.22 8.04
N SER A 159 -28.21 16.10 8.71
CA SER A 159 -28.33 15.63 10.09
C SER A 159 -27.76 14.21 10.25
N TYR A 160 -28.12 13.31 9.33
CA TYR A 160 -27.56 11.95 9.31
C TYR A 160 -26.02 11.96 9.14
N THR A 161 -25.50 12.74 8.21
CA THR A 161 -24.08 12.86 7.91
C THR A 161 -23.31 13.42 9.10
N MET A 162 -23.78 14.50 9.72
CA MET A 162 -23.11 15.12 10.87
C MET A 162 -23.00 14.17 12.08
N THR A 163 -24.00 13.35 12.30
CA THR A 163 -24.02 12.39 13.43
C THR A 163 -23.42 11.03 13.06
N SER A 164 -23.21 10.73 11.79
CA SER A 164 -22.66 9.45 11.28
C SER A 164 -21.21 9.22 11.72
N ARG A 165 -20.39 10.28 11.74
CA ARG A 165 -18.94 10.21 11.99
C ARG A 165 -18.59 9.51 13.31
N ASP A 166 -19.26 9.87 14.41
CA ASP A 166 -18.99 9.29 15.73
C ASP A 166 -19.45 7.83 15.83
N ARG A 167 -20.57 7.51 15.18
CA ARG A 167 -21.08 6.13 15.13
C ARG A 167 -20.12 5.21 14.39
N HIS A 168 -19.69 5.60 13.20
CA HIS A 168 -18.72 4.83 12.41
C HIS A 168 -17.34 4.74 13.08
N ARG A 169 -16.93 5.78 13.83
CA ARG A 169 -15.71 5.73 14.64
C ARG A 169 -15.77 4.64 15.71
N LYS A 170 -16.93 4.48 16.39
CA LYS A 170 -17.12 3.39 17.38
C LYS A 170 -17.05 2.01 16.74
N VAL A 171 -17.68 1.83 15.57
CA VAL A 171 -17.60 0.56 14.81
C VAL A 171 -16.15 0.28 14.41
N ARG A 172 -15.43 1.25 13.85
CA ARG A 172 -14.01 1.07 13.49
C ARG A 172 -13.14 0.70 14.67
N LYS A 173 -13.32 1.35 15.85
CA LYS A 173 -12.58 1.02 17.06
C LYS A 173 -12.83 -0.42 17.53
N ALA A 174 -14.08 -0.86 17.50
CA ALA A 174 -14.45 -2.23 17.88
C ALA A 174 -13.92 -3.26 16.84
N SER A 175 -13.98 -2.95 15.55
CA SER A 175 -13.43 -3.78 14.48
C SER A 175 -11.90 -3.90 14.58
N SER A 176 -11.21 -2.81 14.86
CA SER A 176 -9.75 -2.82 15.08
C SER A 176 -9.36 -3.70 16.26
N ALA A 177 -10.08 -3.60 17.40
CA ALA A 177 -9.83 -4.45 18.57
C ALA A 177 -10.04 -5.94 18.25
N MET A 178 -11.08 -6.28 17.48
CA MET A 178 -11.33 -7.65 17.04
C MET A 178 -10.22 -8.17 16.11
N ASN A 179 -9.81 -7.36 15.14
CA ASN A 179 -8.75 -7.74 14.18
C ASN A 179 -7.40 -7.90 14.88
N SER A 180 -7.06 -7.03 15.86
CA SER A 180 -5.84 -7.17 16.66
C SER A 180 -5.84 -8.49 17.43
N LEU A 181 -6.94 -8.80 18.12
CA LEU A 181 -7.07 -10.07 18.86
C LEU A 181 -6.98 -11.28 17.92
N LEU A 182 -7.60 -11.21 16.75
CA LEU A 182 -7.53 -12.29 15.76
C LEU A 182 -6.10 -12.49 15.24
N HIS A 183 -5.39 -11.39 14.97
CA HIS A 183 -3.99 -11.43 14.54
C HIS A 183 -3.10 -12.08 15.60
N ASP A 184 -3.24 -11.67 16.86
CA ASP A 184 -2.49 -12.23 17.98
C ASP A 184 -2.78 -13.72 18.16
N ASN A 185 -4.06 -14.12 18.11
CA ASN A 185 -4.45 -15.53 18.28
C ASN A 185 -4.00 -16.42 17.14
N VAL A 186 -4.07 -15.94 15.89
CA VAL A 186 -3.57 -16.71 14.73
C VAL A 186 -2.05 -16.83 14.77
N GLY A 187 -1.34 -15.73 15.09
CA GLY A 187 0.11 -15.74 15.25
C GLY A 187 0.57 -16.61 16.44
N GLY A 188 -0.21 -16.57 17.55
CA GLY A 188 0.04 -17.33 18.78
C GLY A 188 -0.62 -18.70 18.83
N MET A 189 -1.14 -19.26 17.72
CA MET A 189 -1.91 -20.51 17.74
C MET A 189 -1.17 -21.69 18.39
N ARG A 190 0.14 -21.78 18.19
CA ARG A 190 0.97 -22.82 18.82
C ARG A 190 0.94 -22.71 20.35
N GLN A 191 0.97 -21.49 20.92
CA GLN A 191 0.90 -21.25 22.36
C GLN A 191 -0.49 -21.58 22.88
N ILE A 192 -1.56 -21.13 22.19
CA ILE A 192 -2.94 -21.45 22.56
C ILE A 192 -3.12 -22.96 22.69
N LYS A 193 -2.61 -23.73 21.71
CA LYS A 193 -2.63 -25.19 21.73
C LYS A 193 -1.76 -25.81 22.83
N ALA A 194 -0.55 -25.29 23.01
CA ALA A 194 0.40 -25.82 24.00
C ALA A 194 -0.10 -25.64 25.43
N TYR A 195 -0.81 -24.54 25.70
CA TYR A 195 -1.37 -24.24 27.02
C TYR A 195 -2.84 -24.66 27.19
N ALA A 196 -3.45 -25.24 26.15
CA ALA A 196 -4.86 -25.68 26.15
C ALA A 196 -5.85 -24.59 26.58
N ILE A 197 -5.65 -23.35 26.13
CA ILE A 197 -6.47 -22.16 26.50
C ILE A 197 -7.50 -21.78 25.42
N GLU A 198 -7.87 -22.70 24.54
CA GLU A 198 -8.81 -22.44 23.44
C GLU A 198 -10.15 -21.90 23.93
N ALA A 199 -10.68 -22.45 25.02
CA ALA A 199 -11.97 -22.01 25.58
C ALA A 199 -11.88 -20.58 26.12
N GLN A 200 -10.77 -20.20 26.74
CA GLN A 200 -10.54 -18.86 27.27
C GLN A 200 -10.43 -17.83 26.12
N GLU A 201 -9.63 -18.12 25.10
CA GLU A 201 -9.48 -17.24 23.95
C GLU A 201 -10.75 -17.14 23.12
N HIS A 202 -11.54 -18.22 23.02
CA HIS A 202 -12.87 -18.18 22.41
C HIS A 202 -13.83 -17.26 23.18
N ALA A 203 -13.84 -17.33 24.51
CA ALA A 203 -14.66 -16.44 25.33
C ALA A 203 -14.28 -14.97 25.14
N ARG A 204 -12.98 -14.68 25.13
CA ARG A 204 -12.43 -13.34 24.89
C ARG A 204 -12.79 -12.80 23.49
N PHE A 205 -12.69 -13.67 22.47
CA PHE A 205 -13.12 -13.32 21.10
C PHE A 205 -14.63 -13.01 21.03
N ASN A 206 -15.46 -13.79 21.71
CA ASN A 206 -16.91 -13.56 21.76
C ASN A 206 -17.26 -12.22 22.44
N GLU A 207 -16.54 -11.81 23.46
CA GLU A 207 -16.72 -10.51 24.12
C GLU A 207 -16.43 -9.36 23.15
N VAL A 208 -15.25 -9.39 22.50
CA VAL A 208 -14.83 -8.34 21.55
C VAL A 208 -15.72 -8.32 20.31
N SER A 209 -16.06 -9.47 19.76
CA SER A 209 -17.02 -9.62 18.65
C SER A 209 -18.42 -9.14 19.04
N GLY A 210 -18.84 -9.38 20.29
CA GLY A 210 -20.07 -8.86 20.86
C GLY A 210 -20.12 -7.34 20.91
N ALA A 211 -19.01 -6.70 21.27
CA ALA A 211 -18.90 -5.24 21.26
C ALA A 211 -19.00 -4.67 19.82
N LEU A 212 -18.34 -5.30 18.85
CA LEU A 212 -18.49 -4.95 17.43
C LEU A 212 -19.93 -5.10 16.95
N ARG A 213 -20.59 -6.22 17.29
CA ARG A 213 -22.01 -6.45 16.97
C ARG A 213 -22.91 -5.34 17.50
N GLN A 214 -22.72 -4.94 18.76
CA GLN A 214 -23.52 -3.87 19.38
C GLN A 214 -23.30 -2.52 18.70
N ALA A 215 -22.06 -2.16 18.41
CA ALA A 215 -21.72 -0.92 17.70
C ALA A 215 -22.34 -0.91 16.29
N THR A 216 -22.26 -2.01 15.56
CA THR A 216 -22.82 -2.16 14.21
C THR A 216 -24.35 -2.11 14.24
N LEU A 217 -25.00 -2.81 15.17
CA LEU A 217 -26.46 -2.79 15.33
C LEU A 217 -26.97 -1.37 15.66
N HIS A 218 -26.21 -0.57 16.40
CA HIS A 218 -26.58 0.81 16.65
C HIS A 218 -26.62 1.64 15.36
N VAL A 219 -25.62 1.50 14.48
CA VAL A 219 -25.61 2.14 13.15
C VAL A 219 -26.80 1.65 12.32
N MET A 220 -27.04 0.34 12.26
CA MET A 220 -28.10 -0.26 11.49
C MET A 220 -29.51 0.16 11.96
N ARG A 221 -29.73 0.32 13.27
CA ARG A 221 -31.02 0.81 13.81
C ARG A 221 -31.32 2.24 13.36
N ILE A 222 -30.33 3.12 13.37
CA ILE A 222 -30.50 4.50 12.89
C ILE A 222 -30.75 4.51 11.38
N TRP A 223 -30.03 3.68 10.62
CA TRP A 223 -30.26 3.51 9.18
C TRP A 223 -31.67 2.99 8.88
N ALA A 224 -32.15 2.03 9.67
CA ALA A 224 -33.50 1.47 9.53
C ALA A 224 -34.65 2.49 9.77
N ILE A 225 -34.37 3.59 10.46
CA ILE A 225 -35.32 4.71 10.63
C ILE A 225 -35.09 5.76 9.54
N TYR A 226 -33.84 6.08 9.28
CA TYR A 226 -33.46 7.14 8.35
C TYR A 226 -33.93 6.87 6.92
N ARG A 227 -33.60 5.69 6.36
CA ARG A 227 -33.91 5.37 4.97
C ARG A 227 -35.40 5.33 4.67
N PRO A 228 -36.25 4.65 5.46
CA PRO A 228 -37.72 4.71 5.28
C PRO A 228 -38.26 6.12 5.50
N GLY A 229 -37.70 6.90 6.42
CA GLY A 229 -38.11 8.29 6.63
C GLY A 229 -37.87 9.17 5.40
N MET A 230 -36.71 9.02 4.73
CA MET A 230 -36.41 9.72 3.47
C MET A 230 -37.35 9.27 2.35
N ASN A 231 -37.61 7.97 2.20
CA ASN A 231 -38.56 7.45 1.22
C ASN A 231 -39.98 7.96 1.48
N PHE A 232 -40.39 8.08 2.75
CA PHE A 232 -41.67 8.66 3.12
C PHE A 232 -41.78 10.12 2.68
N LEU A 233 -40.75 10.94 2.85
CA LEU A 233 -40.73 12.32 2.38
C LEU A 233 -40.85 12.40 0.85
N THR A 234 -40.18 11.52 0.12
CA THR A 234 -40.31 11.39 -1.33
C THR A 234 -41.75 11.02 -1.73
N SER A 235 -42.33 10.04 -1.04
CA SER A 235 -43.73 9.63 -1.25
C SER A 235 -44.72 10.74 -0.91
N LEU A 236 -44.44 11.54 0.13
CA LEU A 236 -45.24 12.72 0.48
C LEU A 236 -45.27 13.71 -0.66
N GLY A 237 -44.15 13.97 -1.31
CA GLY A 237 -44.06 14.83 -2.50
C GLY A 237 -44.94 14.31 -3.65
N LEU A 238 -44.87 13.00 -3.90
CA LEU A 238 -45.71 12.37 -4.92
C LEU A 238 -47.21 12.54 -4.61
N ILE A 239 -47.60 12.31 -3.33
CA ILE A 239 -49.01 12.47 -2.89
C ILE A 239 -49.47 13.91 -2.96
N LEU A 240 -48.65 14.89 -2.58
CA LEU A 240 -48.95 16.33 -2.68
C LEU A 240 -49.22 16.74 -4.13
N VAL A 241 -48.34 16.32 -5.05
CA VAL A 241 -48.50 16.62 -6.48
C VAL A 241 -49.75 15.94 -7.03
N LEU A 242 -50.01 14.66 -6.65
CA LEU A 242 -51.24 13.97 -7.06
C LEU A 242 -52.50 14.69 -6.53
N TRP A 243 -52.47 15.09 -5.25
CA TRP A 243 -53.62 15.77 -4.62
C TRP A 243 -53.93 17.13 -5.30
N VAL A 244 -52.91 17.98 -5.51
CA VAL A 244 -53.08 19.28 -6.17
C VAL A 244 -53.48 19.10 -7.64
N GLY A 245 -52.82 18.18 -8.37
CA GLY A 245 -53.11 17.94 -9.77
C GLY A 245 -54.50 17.31 -9.99
N ALA A 246 -54.93 16.41 -9.12
CA ALA A 246 -56.28 15.87 -9.19
C ALA A 246 -57.35 16.94 -8.87
N ARG A 247 -57.09 17.82 -7.89
CA ARG A 247 -57.97 18.95 -7.59
C ARG A 247 -58.13 19.89 -8.78
N ASP A 248 -57.03 20.29 -9.39
CA ASP A 248 -57.04 21.18 -10.56
C ASP A 248 -57.77 20.51 -11.75
N LEU A 249 -57.59 19.20 -11.94
CA LEU A 249 -58.33 18.41 -12.91
C LEU A 249 -59.87 18.44 -12.65
N LEU A 250 -60.28 18.19 -11.39
CA LEU A 250 -61.70 18.21 -11.01
C LEU A 250 -62.30 19.60 -11.19
N GLU A 251 -61.59 20.69 -10.84
CA GLU A 251 -62.04 22.06 -11.05
C GLU A 251 -62.21 22.36 -12.57
N THR A 252 -61.24 21.89 -13.41
CA THR A 252 -61.32 22.05 -14.87
C THR A 252 -62.50 21.31 -15.47
N VAL A 253 -62.72 20.07 -15.09
CA VAL A 253 -63.87 19.25 -15.56
C VAL A 253 -65.20 19.83 -15.10
N SER A 254 -65.27 20.32 -13.86
CA SER A 254 -66.48 20.95 -13.31
C SER A 254 -66.83 22.28 -14.03
N ALA A 255 -65.81 22.95 -14.59
CA ALA A 255 -65.97 24.15 -15.43
C ALA A 255 -66.27 23.83 -16.92
N GLY A 256 -66.48 22.55 -17.26
CA GLY A 256 -66.77 22.12 -18.64
C GLY A 256 -65.53 21.94 -19.53
N GLY A 257 -64.32 21.97 -18.95
CA GLY A 257 -63.05 21.78 -19.67
C GLY A 257 -62.71 20.31 -19.87
N GLN A 258 -61.75 20.01 -20.73
CA GLN A 258 -61.26 18.66 -20.92
C GLN A 258 -60.29 18.27 -19.82
N ALA A 259 -60.35 17.04 -19.32
CA ALA A 259 -59.45 16.50 -18.32
C ALA A 259 -58.07 16.21 -18.95
N GLU A 260 -57.04 16.93 -18.54
CA GLU A 260 -55.64 16.66 -18.94
C GLU A 260 -55.02 15.61 -18.03
N ILE A 261 -55.51 14.36 -18.08
CA ILE A 261 -55.01 13.23 -17.27
C ILE A 261 -53.58 12.88 -17.65
N GLY A 262 -53.24 13.00 -18.94
CA GLY A 262 -51.90 12.70 -19.45
C GLY A 262 -50.86 13.66 -18.92
N LYS A 263 -51.22 14.98 -18.75
CA LYS A 263 -50.36 15.98 -18.13
C LYS A 263 -49.97 15.59 -16.70
N LEU A 264 -50.95 15.22 -15.87
CA LEU A 264 -50.71 14.79 -14.50
C LEU A 264 -49.88 13.49 -14.45
N SER A 265 -50.23 12.52 -15.30
CA SER A 265 -49.49 11.23 -15.38
C SER A 265 -48.03 11.45 -15.80
N ALA A 266 -47.77 12.28 -16.81
CA ALA A 266 -46.42 12.62 -17.23
C ALA A 266 -45.63 13.34 -16.13
N PHE A 267 -46.32 14.23 -15.38
CA PHE A 267 -45.66 14.94 -14.27
C PHE A 267 -45.27 14.00 -13.14
N LEU A 268 -46.10 13.03 -12.79
CA LEU A 268 -45.78 12.01 -11.78
C LEU A 268 -44.61 11.12 -12.21
N LEU A 269 -44.46 10.81 -13.51
CA LEU A 269 -43.32 10.10 -14.04
C LEU A 269 -42.03 10.96 -13.95
N LEU A 270 -42.11 12.25 -14.30
CA LEU A 270 -40.99 13.18 -14.16
C LEU A 270 -40.54 13.31 -12.71
N LEU A 271 -41.48 13.34 -11.77
CA LEU A 271 -41.20 13.48 -10.35
C LEU A 271 -40.31 12.37 -9.81
N LYS A 272 -40.52 11.13 -10.26
CA LYS A 272 -39.64 10.01 -9.92
C LYS A 272 -38.21 10.27 -10.39
N PHE A 273 -38.01 10.65 -11.64
CA PHE A 273 -36.70 10.99 -12.20
C PHE A 273 -36.06 12.21 -11.54
N PHE A 274 -36.83 13.06 -10.90
CA PHE A 274 -36.34 14.22 -10.15
C PHE A 274 -35.83 13.86 -8.76
N TYR A 275 -36.50 12.92 -8.05
CA TYR A 275 -36.10 12.55 -6.69
C TYR A 275 -34.97 11.50 -6.65
N ASP A 276 -34.89 10.58 -7.61
CA ASP A 276 -33.86 9.53 -7.65
C ASP A 276 -32.42 10.08 -7.53
N PRO A 277 -32.02 11.16 -8.25
CA PRO A 277 -30.70 11.75 -8.11
C PRO A 277 -30.44 12.38 -6.74
N ILE A 278 -31.46 12.87 -6.04
CA ILE A 278 -31.31 13.46 -4.69
C ILE A 278 -30.87 12.37 -3.70
N GLU A 279 -31.42 11.17 -3.82
CA GLU A 279 -30.98 10.02 -3.03
C GLU A 279 -29.52 9.62 -3.37
N SER A 280 -29.17 9.64 -4.65
CA SER A 280 -27.81 9.32 -5.13
C SER A 280 -26.75 10.28 -4.59
N LEU A 281 -27.05 11.58 -4.49
CA LEU A 281 -26.14 12.58 -3.90
C LEU A 281 -25.82 12.34 -2.43
N HIS A 282 -26.75 11.71 -1.68
CA HIS A 282 -26.46 11.31 -0.31
C HIS A 282 -25.39 10.22 -0.21
N GLN A 283 -25.41 9.23 -1.13
CA GLN A 283 -24.43 8.15 -1.18
C GLN A 283 -23.03 8.69 -1.54
N LEU A 284 -22.98 9.70 -2.39
CA LEU A 284 -21.74 10.35 -2.81
C LEU A 284 -20.91 10.88 -1.63
N ASN A 285 -21.55 11.44 -0.60
CA ASN A 285 -20.85 11.94 0.56
C ASN A 285 -20.05 10.85 1.32
N GLN A 286 -20.52 9.61 1.33
CA GLN A 286 -19.81 8.48 1.96
C GLN A 286 -18.56 8.10 1.12
N ILE A 287 -18.70 8.11 -0.20
CA ILE A 287 -17.59 7.86 -1.13
C ILE A 287 -16.50 8.92 -0.93
N LEU A 288 -16.87 10.20 -0.89
CA LEU A 288 -15.94 11.31 -0.69
C LEU A 288 -15.16 11.22 0.62
N GLN A 289 -15.81 10.83 1.72
CA GLN A 289 -15.14 10.71 3.02
C GLN A 289 -14.13 9.55 3.07
N SER A 290 -14.47 8.40 2.48
CA SER A 290 -13.54 7.25 2.43
C SER A 290 -12.34 7.52 1.52
N GLY A 291 -12.57 8.11 0.36
CA GLY A 291 -11.53 8.41 -0.59
C GLY A 291 -10.59 9.53 -0.17
N ARG A 292 -11.09 10.51 0.62
CA ARG A 292 -10.21 11.55 1.19
C ARG A 292 -9.13 10.93 2.09
N ALA A 293 -9.49 10.04 2.99
CA ALA A 293 -8.52 9.39 3.89
C ALA A 293 -7.54 8.50 3.13
N ALA A 294 -8.00 7.81 2.07
CA ALA A 294 -7.15 7.04 1.18
C ALA A 294 -6.20 7.95 0.38
N GLY A 295 -6.73 9.07 -0.13
CA GLY A 295 -5.94 10.08 -0.84
C GLY A 295 -4.81 10.65 0.02
N GLU A 296 -5.09 11.03 1.25
CA GLU A 296 -4.07 11.52 2.19
C GLU A 296 -2.91 10.52 2.32
N ARG A 297 -3.17 9.19 2.41
CA ARG A 297 -2.12 8.17 2.48
C ARG A 297 -1.36 7.96 1.16
N VAL A 298 -2.05 7.99 0.03
CA VAL A 298 -1.42 7.86 -1.29
C VAL A 298 -0.50 9.05 -1.55
N PHE A 299 -0.96 10.27 -1.29
CA PHE A 299 -0.15 11.48 -1.46
C PHE A 299 1.00 11.57 -0.45
N ASP A 300 0.83 11.07 0.78
CA ASP A 300 1.92 10.92 1.75
C ASP A 300 3.10 10.11 1.20
N VAL A 301 2.84 9.12 0.34
CA VAL A 301 3.89 8.35 -0.33
C VAL A 301 4.43 9.09 -1.54
N LEU A 302 3.57 9.65 -2.38
CA LEU A 302 3.98 10.36 -3.61
C LEU A 302 4.77 11.63 -3.31
N ASP A 303 4.41 12.36 -2.26
CA ASP A 303 5.04 13.61 -1.84
C ASP A 303 6.23 13.38 -0.89
N ALA A 304 6.43 12.14 -0.39
CA ALA A 304 7.54 11.81 0.48
C ALA A 304 8.87 12.11 -0.22
N GLU A 305 9.81 12.66 0.50
CA GLU A 305 11.11 13.06 -0.04
C GLU A 305 11.91 11.85 -0.54
N ALA A 306 12.34 11.88 -1.80
CA ALA A 306 13.15 10.82 -2.37
C ALA A 306 14.52 10.74 -1.69
N GLU A 307 15.13 9.55 -1.77
CA GLU A 307 16.49 9.39 -1.32
C GLU A 307 17.42 10.36 -2.07
N ALA A 308 18.07 11.26 -1.32
CA ALA A 308 18.99 12.24 -1.92
C ALA A 308 20.07 11.51 -2.73
N ASP A 309 20.04 11.63 -4.05
CA ASP A 309 21.14 11.21 -4.92
C ASP A 309 21.82 12.46 -5.47
N THR A 310 23.12 12.40 -5.64
CA THR A 310 23.88 13.52 -6.20
C THR A 310 23.67 13.47 -7.72
N GLU A 311 22.86 14.39 -8.26
CA GLU A 311 22.76 14.56 -9.71
C GLU A 311 24.16 14.74 -10.30
N GLY A 312 24.57 13.83 -11.20
CA GLY A 312 25.93 13.82 -11.75
C GLY A 312 27.01 13.33 -10.78
N GLY A 313 26.64 12.56 -9.73
CA GLY A 313 27.58 11.97 -8.78
C GLY A 313 28.77 11.28 -9.45
N LYS A 314 29.96 11.40 -8.84
CA LYS A 314 31.21 10.84 -9.38
C LYS A 314 31.13 9.32 -9.53
N THR A 315 31.69 8.82 -10.61
CA THR A 315 31.97 7.39 -10.82
C THR A 315 33.47 7.24 -11.00
N LEU A 316 34.07 6.24 -10.37
CA LEU A 316 35.48 5.93 -10.52
C LEU A 316 35.68 4.79 -11.53
N PRO A 317 36.79 4.75 -12.28
CA PRO A 317 37.06 3.67 -13.23
C PRO A 317 37.13 2.28 -12.57
N SER A 318 37.67 2.25 -11.35
CA SER A 318 37.74 1.10 -10.46
C SER A 318 37.80 1.56 -9.01
N LEU A 319 37.37 0.73 -8.06
CA LEU A 319 37.57 0.96 -6.64
C LEU A 319 38.67 0.01 -6.14
N ALA A 320 39.66 0.57 -5.47
CA ALA A 320 40.67 -0.18 -4.73
C ALA A 320 40.11 -0.65 -3.37
N GLY A 321 39.18 0.12 -2.80
CA GLY A 321 38.52 -0.19 -1.55
C GLY A 321 39.19 0.38 -0.31
N HIS A 322 39.94 1.48 -0.42
CA HIS A 322 40.46 2.23 0.75
C HIS A 322 39.32 3.03 1.38
N VAL A 323 38.92 2.69 2.60
CA VAL A 323 37.77 3.29 3.30
C VAL A 323 38.25 4.02 4.55
N ILE A 324 37.88 5.30 4.71
CA ILE A 324 38.24 6.11 5.87
C ILE A 324 36.98 6.78 6.44
N TYR A 325 36.80 6.69 7.76
CA TYR A 325 35.85 7.47 8.55
C TYR A 325 36.63 8.51 9.34
N GLN A 326 36.27 9.78 9.21
CA GLN A 326 36.91 10.91 9.89
C GLN A 326 35.87 11.68 10.69
N ASP A 327 35.92 11.57 12.01
CA ASP A 327 35.04 12.25 12.97
C ASP A 327 33.54 12.07 12.67
N VAL A 328 33.13 10.82 12.31
CA VAL A 328 31.78 10.53 11.85
C VAL A 328 30.83 10.40 13.03
N GLY A 329 29.73 11.17 12.98
CA GLY A 329 28.62 11.11 13.91
C GLY A 329 27.29 10.90 13.21
N PHE A 330 26.36 10.17 13.85
CA PHE A 330 25.02 9.89 13.32
C PHE A 330 24.01 9.55 14.41
N SER A 331 22.75 9.97 14.18
CA SER A 331 21.60 9.70 15.05
C SER A 331 20.39 9.25 14.23
N TYR A 332 19.78 8.15 14.63
CA TYR A 332 18.46 7.75 14.06
C TYR A 332 17.33 8.69 14.50
N SER A 333 17.43 9.27 15.69
CA SER A 333 16.53 10.29 16.21
C SER A 333 17.31 11.46 16.78
N ALA A 334 16.76 12.67 16.71
CA ALA A 334 17.40 13.89 17.20
C ALA A 334 17.77 13.87 18.70
N SER A 335 17.19 12.95 19.48
CA SER A 335 17.36 12.90 20.95
C SER A 335 18.50 12.02 21.44
N SER A 336 19.06 11.14 20.59
CA SER A 336 20.08 10.17 21.03
C SER A 336 21.07 9.83 19.92
N PRO A 337 22.32 10.33 20.00
CA PRO A 337 23.35 9.97 19.05
C PRO A 337 23.69 8.48 19.16
N THR A 338 23.70 7.81 17.99
CA THR A 338 23.98 6.37 17.89
C THR A 338 25.45 6.09 17.73
N VAL A 339 26.16 6.90 16.95
CA VAL A 339 27.63 6.88 16.81
C VAL A 339 28.18 8.29 16.88
N LYS A 340 29.37 8.43 17.49
CA LYS A 340 30.04 9.70 17.74
C LYS A 340 31.53 9.59 17.51
N HIS A 341 32.11 10.63 16.91
CA HIS A 341 33.54 10.77 16.75
C HIS A 341 34.24 9.50 16.22
N ILE A 342 33.63 8.82 15.25
CA ILE A 342 34.19 7.60 14.68
C ILE A 342 35.39 7.93 13.80
N HIS A 343 36.53 7.34 14.16
CA HIS A 343 37.77 7.34 13.36
C HIS A 343 38.11 5.88 13.03
N LEU A 344 38.05 5.51 11.76
CA LEU A 344 38.33 4.17 11.28
C LEU A 344 38.98 4.23 9.91
N GLU A 345 39.98 3.37 9.69
CA GLU A 345 40.65 3.20 8.40
C GLU A 345 40.66 1.71 8.04
N ALA A 346 40.31 1.40 6.81
CA ALA A 346 40.46 0.08 6.19
C ALA A 346 41.21 0.22 4.88
N ARG A 347 42.39 -0.43 4.78
CA ARG A 347 43.19 -0.43 3.57
C ARG A 347 42.66 -1.41 2.53
N PRO A 348 43.00 -1.24 1.25
CA PRO A 348 42.59 -2.19 0.21
C PRO A 348 42.95 -3.63 0.56
N GLY A 349 41.97 -4.52 0.52
CA GLY A 349 42.14 -5.95 0.83
C GLY A 349 42.21 -6.31 2.32
N GLU A 350 42.09 -5.32 3.23
CA GLU A 350 42.13 -5.53 4.69
C GLU A 350 40.77 -6.00 5.22
N THR A 351 40.77 -6.96 6.13
CA THR A 351 39.58 -7.42 6.85
C THR A 351 39.47 -6.70 8.21
N ILE A 352 38.41 -5.92 8.38
CA ILE A 352 38.09 -5.17 9.58
C ILE A 352 36.99 -5.88 10.37
N ALA A 353 37.25 -6.25 11.61
CA ALA A 353 36.23 -6.75 12.51
C ALA A 353 35.67 -5.62 13.40
N LEU A 354 34.35 -5.48 13.41
CA LEU A 354 33.61 -4.60 14.31
C LEU A 354 33.04 -5.40 15.47
N VAL A 355 33.53 -5.14 16.69
CA VAL A 355 33.18 -5.89 17.90
C VAL A 355 32.59 -4.95 18.94
N GLY A 356 31.73 -5.45 19.82
CA GLY A 356 31.13 -4.67 20.89
C GLY A 356 29.75 -5.18 21.29
N PRO A 357 29.16 -4.69 22.40
CA PRO A 357 27.83 -5.10 22.84
C PRO A 357 26.75 -4.77 21.83
N THR A 358 25.57 -5.40 21.99
CA THR A 358 24.39 -5.06 21.19
C THR A 358 24.02 -3.60 21.39
N GLY A 359 23.71 -2.90 20.31
CA GLY A 359 23.41 -1.46 20.36
C GLY A 359 24.64 -0.52 20.34
N ALA A 360 25.87 -1.03 20.28
CA ALA A 360 27.08 -0.21 20.24
C ALA A 360 27.29 0.60 18.92
N GLY A 361 26.45 0.40 17.89
CA GLY A 361 26.55 1.14 16.63
C GLY A 361 27.23 0.41 15.46
N LYS A 362 27.54 -0.89 15.60
CA LYS A 362 28.25 -1.68 14.57
C LYS A 362 27.51 -1.71 13.22
N SER A 363 26.24 -2.08 13.20
CA SER A 363 25.43 -2.12 11.97
C SER A 363 25.19 -0.72 11.40
N THR A 364 25.21 0.31 12.26
CA THR A 364 25.09 1.71 11.82
C THR A 364 26.28 2.11 10.95
N LEU A 365 27.51 1.74 11.30
CA LEU A 365 28.69 2.05 10.48
C LEU A 365 28.57 1.43 9.07
N ILE A 366 28.10 0.19 8.96
CA ILE A 366 27.84 -0.48 7.68
C ILE A 366 26.76 0.26 6.88
N ASN A 367 25.68 0.67 7.53
CA ASN A 367 24.57 1.38 6.89
C ASN A 367 24.99 2.78 6.39
N LEU A 368 25.90 3.45 7.08
CA LEU A 368 26.45 4.73 6.63
C LEU A 368 27.36 4.58 5.40
N LEU A 369 28.16 3.51 5.32
CA LEU A 369 29.02 3.25 4.16
C LEU A 369 28.22 2.98 2.88
N THR A 370 27.07 2.31 3.00
CA THR A 370 26.16 2.05 1.86
C THR A 370 25.28 3.24 1.51
N ARG A 371 25.34 4.32 2.28
CA ARG A 371 24.44 5.46 2.20
C ARG A 371 22.96 5.03 2.27
N PHE A 372 22.64 4.06 3.13
CA PHE A 372 21.26 3.79 3.54
C PHE A 372 20.74 4.88 4.46
N TYR A 373 21.68 5.50 5.19
CA TYR A 373 21.50 6.70 6.00
C TYR A 373 22.63 7.69 5.70
N GLU A 374 22.32 8.96 5.73
CA GLU A 374 23.33 10.02 5.63
C GLU A 374 23.82 10.35 7.05
N TYR A 375 25.14 10.52 7.22
CA TYR A 375 25.74 10.91 8.51
C TYR A 375 25.51 12.40 8.80
N ASP A 376 25.44 12.74 10.10
CA ASP A 376 25.17 14.10 10.56
C ASP A 376 26.44 14.95 10.64
N GLN A 377 27.61 14.33 10.89
CA GLN A 377 28.89 14.99 11.11
C GLN A 377 30.05 14.15 10.55
N GLY A 378 31.16 14.80 10.21
CA GLY A 378 32.37 14.17 9.73
C GLY A 378 32.33 13.85 8.23
N VAL A 379 33.19 12.94 7.80
CA VAL A 379 33.24 12.48 6.41
C VAL A 379 33.61 11.01 6.31
N ILE A 380 32.98 10.30 5.38
CA ILE A 380 33.35 8.93 4.97
C ILE A 380 33.89 9.03 3.55
N THR A 381 35.07 8.49 3.29
CA THR A 381 35.67 8.46 1.96
C THR A 381 35.95 7.04 1.50
N ILE A 382 35.81 6.80 0.21
CA ILE A 382 36.29 5.59 -0.49
C ILE A 382 37.27 6.04 -1.57
N ASP A 383 38.48 5.49 -1.51
CA ASP A 383 39.59 5.89 -2.42
C ASP A 383 39.77 7.42 -2.52
N SER A 384 39.75 8.08 -1.36
CA SER A 384 39.87 9.55 -1.19
C SER A 384 38.70 10.37 -1.73
N VAL A 385 37.58 9.74 -2.18
CA VAL A 385 36.37 10.44 -2.62
C VAL A 385 35.30 10.33 -1.54
N PRO A 386 34.71 11.45 -1.08
CA PRO A 386 33.62 11.43 -0.13
C PRO A 386 32.41 10.61 -0.67
N VAL A 387 31.85 9.72 0.14
CA VAL A 387 30.76 8.83 -0.30
C VAL A 387 29.51 9.60 -0.74
N HIS A 388 29.27 10.79 -0.20
CA HIS A 388 28.15 11.63 -0.60
C HIS A 388 28.31 12.27 -2.00
N GLU A 389 29.54 12.33 -2.52
CA GLU A 389 29.82 12.77 -3.89
C GLU A 389 29.73 11.64 -4.92
N LEU A 390 29.76 10.38 -4.48
CA LEU A 390 29.65 9.23 -5.37
C LEU A 390 28.19 9.02 -5.80
N ASN A 391 28.00 8.62 -7.06
CA ASN A 391 26.71 8.14 -7.53
C ASN A 391 26.29 6.91 -6.71
N LYS A 392 25.10 6.90 -6.14
CA LYS A 392 24.63 5.82 -5.26
C LYS A 392 24.57 4.46 -5.94
N SER A 393 24.12 4.42 -7.19
CA SER A 393 24.07 3.18 -7.96
C SER A 393 25.48 2.62 -8.21
N PHE A 394 26.45 3.49 -8.49
CA PHE A 394 27.85 3.11 -8.61
C PHE A 394 28.39 2.59 -7.28
N LEU A 395 28.20 3.32 -6.18
CA LEU A 395 28.62 2.93 -4.85
C LEU A 395 28.08 1.54 -4.48
N ARG A 396 26.75 1.37 -4.55
CA ARG A 396 26.07 0.14 -4.16
C ARG A 396 26.36 -1.05 -5.09
N ARG A 397 26.73 -0.81 -6.36
CA ARG A 397 27.20 -1.89 -7.26
C ARG A 397 28.58 -2.43 -6.86
N ASN A 398 29.42 -1.61 -6.26
CA ASN A 398 30.76 -1.97 -5.84
C ASN A 398 30.84 -2.43 -4.37
N ILE A 399 29.73 -2.52 -3.68
CA ILE A 399 29.62 -3.06 -2.33
C ILE A 399 28.81 -4.36 -2.38
N GLY A 400 29.36 -5.45 -1.83
CA GLY A 400 28.65 -6.67 -1.54
C GLY A 400 28.13 -6.65 -0.11
N TYR A 401 26.86 -6.97 0.10
CA TYR A 401 26.27 -6.99 1.43
C TYR A 401 25.64 -8.35 1.71
N VAL A 402 26.14 -9.02 2.74
CA VAL A 402 25.58 -10.27 3.28
C VAL A 402 24.97 -9.94 4.63
N THR A 403 23.64 -9.96 4.69
CA THR A 403 22.86 -9.60 5.89
C THR A 403 22.73 -10.77 6.85
N GLN A 404 22.48 -10.47 8.12
CA GLN A 404 22.24 -11.46 9.18
C GLN A 404 21.07 -12.40 8.81
N GLU A 405 19.96 -11.88 8.37
CA GLU A 405 18.86 -12.67 7.80
C GLU A 405 18.98 -12.70 6.27
N SER A 406 19.35 -13.87 5.74
CA SER A 406 19.48 -14.06 4.30
C SER A 406 18.12 -14.02 3.60
N PHE A 407 17.84 -12.94 2.88
CA PHE A 407 16.60 -12.76 2.15
C PHE A 407 16.70 -13.31 0.73
N LEU A 408 15.78 -14.21 0.37
CA LEU A 408 15.60 -14.71 -0.98
C LEU A 408 14.23 -14.25 -1.52
N PHE A 409 14.23 -13.73 -2.73
CA PHE A 409 13.00 -13.37 -3.44
C PHE A 409 12.24 -14.62 -3.87
N ASN A 410 10.93 -14.49 -3.95
CA ASN A 410 10.07 -15.55 -4.46
C ASN A 410 10.35 -15.77 -5.96
N GLY A 411 11.07 -16.81 -6.28
CA GLY A 411 11.56 -17.17 -7.62
C GLY A 411 12.36 -18.45 -7.55
N SER A 412 13.09 -18.75 -8.61
CA SER A 412 14.03 -19.86 -8.65
C SER A 412 15.36 -19.52 -7.95
N VAL A 413 16.21 -20.53 -7.71
CA VAL A 413 17.60 -20.30 -7.28
C VAL A 413 18.32 -19.43 -8.33
N ARG A 414 18.14 -19.72 -9.60
CA ARG A 414 18.68 -18.93 -10.73
C ARG A 414 18.29 -17.45 -10.63
N ASP A 415 17.01 -17.15 -10.47
CA ASP A 415 16.51 -15.77 -10.35
C ASP A 415 17.19 -15.04 -9.19
N ASN A 416 17.36 -15.73 -8.08
CA ASN A 416 18.04 -15.18 -6.90
C ASN A 416 19.54 -14.96 -7.14
N MET A 417 20.21 -15.80 -7.91
CA MET A 417 21.62 -15.60 -8.28
C MET A 417 21.81 -14.43 -9.23
N LEU A 418 20.91 -14.28 -10.22
CA LEU A 418 20.95 -13.19 -11.21
C LEU A 418 20.75 -11.79 -10.59
N ILE A 419 20.26 -11.68 -9.35
CA ILE A 419 20.27 -10.40 -8.60
C ILE A 419 21.70 -9.91 -8.37
N GLY A 420 22.65 -10.82 -8.14
CA GLY A 420 24.06 -10.48 -8.00
C GLY A 420 24.67 -9.96 -9.31
N ARG A 421 24.37 -10.64 -10.43
CA ARG A 421 24.84 -10.27 -11.76
C ARG A 421 23.83 -10.75 -12.83
N LYS A 422 23.16 -9.77 -13.45
CA LYS A 422 22.01 -10.02 -14.34
C LYS A 422 22.36 -10.80 -15.61
N ASP A 423 23.59 -10.67 -16.11
CA ASP A 423 24.12 -11.27 -17.35
C ASP A 423 25.02 -12.49 -17.08
N ALA A 424 24.95 -13.09 -15.88
CA ALA A 424 25.77 -14.25 -15.55
C ALA A 424 25.33 -15.50 -16.32
N THR A 425 26.32 -16.25 -16.83
CA THR A 425 26.09 -17.56 -17.44
C THR A 425 25.83 -18.64 -16.39
N ASP A 426 25.23 -19.76 -16.80
CA ASP A 426 25.03 -20.91 -15.89
C ASP A 426 26.34 -21.42 -15.27
N GLU A 427 27.43 -21.41 -16.05
CA GLU A 427 28.76 -21.78 -15.56
C GLU A 427 29.20 -20.87 -14.43
N GLN A 428 29.07 -19.55 -14.60
CA GLN A 428 29.42 -18.57 -13.56
C GLN A 428 28.55 -18.72 -12.31
N ILE A 429 27.27 -19.06 -12.49
CA ILE A 429 26.36 -19.31 -11.37
C ILE A 429 26.80 -20.57 -10.60
N TRP A 430 27.13 -21.66 -11.31
CA TRP A 430 27.61 -22.88 -10.69
C TRP A 430 28.97 -22.72 -9.99
N ASP A 431 29.90 -21.95 -10.57
CA ASP A 431 31.19 -21.63 -9.97
C ASP A 431 30.99 -20.85 -8.65
N ALA A 432 30.09 -19.87 -8.65
CA ALA A 432 29.79 -19.11 -7.45
C ALA A 432 29.10 -19.98 -6.37
N LEU A 433 28.19 -20.87 -6.76
CA LEU A 433 27.55 -21.82 -5.85
C LEU A 433 28.56 -22.82 -5.27
N THR A 434 29.48 -23.31 -6.09
CA THR A 434 30.56 -24.23 -5.65
C THR A 434 31.49 -23.51 -4.65
N SER A 435 31.88 -22.26 -4.96
CA SER A 435 32.69 -21.45 -4.06
C SER A 435 32.02 -21.14 -2.73
N ALA A 436 30.69 -21.12 -2.71
CA ALA A 436 29.86 -20.94 -1.50
C ALA A 436 29.46 -22.26 -0.82
N ASN A 437 30.02 -23.42 -1.20
CA ASN A 437 29.61 -24.73 -0.71
C ASN A 437 28.11 -25.02 -0.88
N ALA A 438 27.47 -24.44 -1.93
CA ALA A 438 26.03 -24.52 -2.17
C ALA A 438 25.65 -25.48 -3.30
N ASP A 439 26.58 -25.86 -4.17
CA ASP A 439 26.33 -26.67 -5.37
C ASP A 439 25.76 -28.06 -5.05
N ALA A 440 26.24 -28.67 -4.00
CA ALA A 440 25.83 -30.02 -3.62
C ALA A 440 24.33 -30.09 -3.24
N PHE A 441 23.82 -29.12 -2.49
CA PHE A 441 22.40 -29.12 -2.16
C PHE A 441 21.54 -28.64 -3.32
N VAL A 442 22.00 -27.63 -4.11
CA VAL A 442 21.25 -27.15 -5.26
C VAL A 442 21.07 -28.24 -6.32
N LYS A 443 22.11 -29.07 -6.56
CA LYS A 443 22.02 -30.26 -7.44
C LYS A 443 21.00 -31.30 -6.97
N ARG A 444 20.75 -31.39 -5.66
CA ARG A 444 19.74 -32.30 -5.07
C ARG A 444 18.32 -31.77 -5.17
N LEU A 445 18.14 -30.48 -5.44
CA LEU A 445 16.81 -29.90 -5.61
C LEU A 445 16.12 -30.47 -6.87
N PRO A 446 14.79 -30.62 -6.88
CA PRO A 446 14.06 -31.30 -7.95
C PRO A 446 14.30 -30.75 -9.37
N LYS A 447 14.60 -29.45 -9.49
CA LYS A 447 14.87 -28.77 -10.76
C LYS A 447 16.22 -28.03 -10.76
N GLY A 448 17.14 -28.38 -9.87
CA GLY A 448 18.43 -27.68 -9.73
C GLY A 448 18.27 -26.18 -9.59
N LEU A 449 18.93 -25.41 -10.48
CA LEU A 449 18.85 -23.95 -10.51
C LEU A 449 17.42 -23.38 -10.70
N ASP A 450 16.56 -24.11 -11.39
CA ASP A 450 15.20 -23.66 -11.71
C ASP A 450 14.17 -24.07 -10.64
N THR A 451 14.66 -24.55 -9.47
CA THR A 451 13.79 -24.84 -8.33
C THR A 451 13.33 -23.55 -7.66
N HIS A 452 12.00 -23.38 -7.53
CA HIS A 452 11.40 -22.27 -6.79
C HIS A 452 11.60 -22.40 -5.29
N VAL A 453 12.22 -21.38 -4.68
CA VAL A 453 12.54 -21.34 -3.24
C VAL A 453 11.37 -20.92 -2.35
N GLY A 454 10.29 -20.38 -2.94
CA GLY A 454 9.13 -19.88 -2.22
C GLY A 454 9.33 -18.47 -1.62
N GLU A 455 8.29 -17.96 -0.98
CA GLU A 455 8.35 -16.66 -0.32
C GLU A 455 9.42 -16.66 0.78
N ARG A 456 10.33 -15.66 0.76
CA ARG A 456 11.49 -15.53 1.65
C ARG A 456 12.35 -16.81 1.73
N GLY A 457 12.33 -17.63 0.68
CA GLY A 457 13.11 -18.86 0.65
C GLY A 457 12.65 -19.93 1.65
N VAL A 458 11.35 -19.97 1.98
CA VAL A 458 10.79 -20.87 3.02
C VAL A 458 11.07 -22.36 2.80
N LYS A 459 11.38 -22.76 1.56
CA LYS A 459 11.69 -24.17 1.21
C LYS A 459 13.14 -24.55 1.47
N LEU A 460 14.00 -23.60 1.82
CA LEU A 460 15.40 -23.83 2.13
C LEU A 460 15.65 -23.65 3.64
N SER A 461 16.58 -24.42 4.18
CA SER A 461 17.07 -24.23 5.54
C SER A 461 17.79 -22.88 5.69
N VAL A 462 17.99 -22.42 6.92
CA VAL A 462 18.71 -21.16 7.19
C VAL A 462 20.11 -21.17 6.58
N GLY A 463 20.87 -22.26 6.77
CA GLY A 463 22.22 -22.39 6.22
C GLY A 463 22.26 -22.48 4.68
N GLU A 464 21.26 -23.09 4.04
CA GLU A 464 21.13 -23.09 2.58
C GLU A 464 20.85 -21.70 2.01
N LYS A 465 19.92 -20.94 2.64
CA LYS A 465 19.67 -19.54 2.27
C LYS A 465 20.91 -18.69 2.38
N GLN A 466 21.68 -18.87 3.45
CA GLN A 466 22.89 -18.11 3.69
C GLN A 466 23.96 -18.42 2.62
N ARG A 467 24.19 -19.69 2.29
CA ARG A 467 25.13 -20.05 1.23
C ARG A 467 24.72 -19.53 -0.15
N VAL A 468 23.42 -19.49 -0.48
CA VAL A 468 22.94 -18.82 -1.71
C VAL A 468 23.21 -17.31 -1.64
N SER A 469 23.05 -16.67 -0.49
CA SER A 469 23.34 -15.24 -0.33
C SER A 469 24.85 -14.94 -0.49
N ILE A 470 25.72 -15.81 0.07
CA ILE A 470 27.17 -15.74 -0.13
C ILE A 470 27.52 -15.95 -1.61
N ALA A 471 26.93 -16.96 -2.27
CA ALA A 471 27.13 -17.21 -3.70
C ALA A 471 26.73 -16.01 -4.57
N ARG A 472 25.64 -15.32 -4.20
CA ARG A 472 25.20 -14.07 -4.85
C ARG A 472 26.27 -12.98 -4.74
N ALA A 473 26.88 -12.83 -3.56
CA ALA A 473 27.96 -11.86 -3.33
C ALA A 473 29.23 -12.24 -4.10
N LEU A 474 29.59 -13.53 -4.15
CA LEU A 474 30.70 -14.04 -4.95
C LEU A 474 30.50 -13.76 -6.44
N LEU A 475 29.32 -14.05 -6.98
CA LEU A 475 28.96 -13.82 -8.39
C LEU A 475 29.06 -12.34 -8.76
N ARG A 476 28.70 -11.44 -7.84
CA ARG A 476 28.81 -9.98 -8.00
C ARG A 476 30.24 -9.50 -8.04
N ASN A 477 31.14 -10.15 -7.30
CA ASN A 477 32.57 -9.86 -7.19
C ASN A 477 32.90 -8.39 -6.85
N PRO A 478 32.39 -7.82 -5.75
CA PRO A 478 32.61 -6.43 -5.38
C PRO A 478 33.98 -6.23 -4.70
N PRO A 479 34.63 -5.05 -4.82
CA PRO A 479 35.88 -4.73 -4.11
C PRO A 479 35.69 -4.51 -2.60
N ILE A 480 34.50 -4.14 -2.16
CA ILE A 480 34.18 -3.91 -0.75
C ILE A 480 33.08 -4.87 -0.30
N LEU A 481 33.24 -5.49 0.85
CA LEU A 481 32.30 -6.42 1.45
C LEU A 481 31.83 -5.95 2.82
N LEU A 482 30.54 -6.10 3.06
CA LEU A 482 29.89 -5.85 4.34
C LEU A 482 29.23 -7.14 4.78
N LEU A 483 29.69 -7.69 5.89
CA LEU A 483 29.22 -8.97 6.42
C LEU A 483 28.60 -8.70 7.80
N ASP A 484 27.28 -8.86 7.90
CA ASP A 484 26.58 -8.84 9.17
C ASP A 484 26.38 -10.30 9.60
N GLU A 485 27.10 -10.74 10.63
CA GLU A 485 27.32 -12.15 10.95
C GLU A 485 26.00 -12.91 11.20
N ALA A 486 25.85 -14.00 10.50
CA ALA A 486 24.62 -14.78 10.44
C ALA A 486 24.89 -16.29 10.58
N THR A 487 25.33 -16.73 11.74
CA THR A 487 25.52 -18.17 11.99
C THR A 487 24.73 -18.68 13.20
N ALA A 488 23.77 -17.92 13.70
CA ALA A 488 22.88 -18.37 14.76
C ALA A 488 21.93 -19.46 14.25
N SER A 489 21.85 -20.61 14.94
CA SER A 489 20.89 -21.70 14.72
C SER A 489 21.16 -22.63 13.53
N VAL A 490 22.41 -22.87 13.17
CA VAL A 490 22.80 -23.93 12.22
C VAL A 490 23.65 -25.00 12.92
N ASP A 491 23.65 -26.21 12.37
CA ASP A 491 24.51 -27.32 12.85
C ASP A 491 25.98 -27.05 12.54
N THR A 492 26.90 -27.66 13.30
CA THR A 492 28.35 -27.41 13.22
C THR A 492 28.93 -27.64 11.81
N GLU A 493 28.45 -28.66 11.07
CA GLU A 493 28.96 -28.92 9.72
C GLU A 493 28.50 -27.85 8.72
N THR A 494 27.24 -27.45 8.78
CA THR A 494 26.71 -26.33 7.96
C THR A 494 27.42 -25.02 8.29
N GLU A 495 27.73 -24.80 9.57
CA GLU A 495 28.50 -23.64 10.01
C GLU A 495 29.91 -23.62 9.42
N ARG A 496 30.62 -24.73 9.48
CA ARG A 496 31.95 -24.87 8.87
C ARG A 496 31.93 -24.56 7.38
N GLN A 497 30.92 -25.05 6.64
CA GLN A 497 30.74 -24.79 5.22
C GLN A 497 30.47 -23.31 4.94
N ILE A 498 29.70 -22.61 5.79
CA ILE A 498 29.43 -21.19 5.69
C ILE A 498 30.72 -20.39 5.95
N GLN A 499 31.48 -20.74 6.99
CA GLN A 499 32.73 -20.05 7.32
C GLN A 499 33.75 -20.17 6.18
N GLU A 500 33.97 -21.39 5.65
CA GLU A 500 34.83 -21.57 4.48
C GLU A 500 34.41 -20.75 3.26
N ALA A 501 33.09 -20.61 3.04
CA ALA A 501 32.55 -19.78 1.96
C ALA A 501 32.80 -18.28 2.21
N LEU A 502 32.65 -17.82 3.46
CA LEU A 502 32.96 -16.44 3.85
C LEU A 502 34.44 -16.13 3.72
N ASP A 503 35.32 -17.05 4.14
CA ASP A 503 36.77 -16.86 4.02
C ASP A 503 37.19 -16.73 2.55
N ARG A 504 36.60 -17.54 1.63
CA ARG A 504 36.81 -17.39 0.19
C ARG A 504 36.25 -16.06 -0.34
N LEU A 505 35.08 -15.65 0.18
CA LEU A 505 34.46 -14.38 -0.23
C LEU A 505 35.30 -13.17 0.17
N MET A 506 35.95 -13.18 1.33
CA MET A 506 36.77 -12.07 1.84
C MET A 506 38.12 -11.93 1.15
N GLN A 507 38.66 -12.98 0.50
CA GLN A 507 39.97 -12.94 -0.13
C GLN A 507 40.10 -11.81 -1.14
N GLN A 508 41.17 -11.01 -1.02
CA GLN A 508 41.52 -9.88 -1.89
C GLN A 508 40.46 -8.76 -1.93
N ARG A 509 39.61 -8.63 -0.92
CA ARG A 509 38.59 -7.60 -0.81
C ARG A 509 38.67 -6.89 0.52
N THR A 510 38.37 -5.59 0.51
CA THR A 510 38.23 -4.84 1.75
C THR A 510 36.93 -5.26 2.42
N SER A 511 37.02 -5.89 3.59
CA SER A 511 35.89 -6.54 4.24
C SER A 511 35.60 -5.92 5.61
N PHE A 512 34.36 -5.53 5.87
CA PHE A 512 33.87 -5.14 7.19
C PHE A 512 32.98 -6.25 7.72
N VAL A 513 33.34 -6.80 8.87
CA VAL A 513 32.63 -7.92 9.48
C VAL A 513 32.11 -7.52 10.85
N ILE A 514 30.80 -7.56 11.06
CA ILE A 514 30.23 -7.49 12.40
C ILE A 514 30.36 -8.89 13.00
N ALA A 515 31.34 -9.04 13.88
CA ALA A 515 31.72 -10.35 14.37
C ALA A 515 31.06 -10.64 15.72
N HIS A 516 30.37 -11.77 15.80
CA HIS A 516 29.85 -12.36 17.03
C HIS A 516 30.57 -13.65 17.42
N ARG A 517 31.57 -14.08 16.63
CA ARG A 517 32.36 -15.30 16.86
C ARG A 517 33.85 -15.00 16.90
N LEU A 518 34.53 -15.74 17.81
CA LEU A 518 35.95 -15.59 18.01
C LEU A 518 36.78 -16.01 16.78
N SER A 519 36.32 -17.04 16.05
CA SER A 519 36.97 -17.52 14.82
C SER A 519 37.11 -16.44 13.77
N THR A 520 36.04 -15.69 13.49
CA THR A 520 36.04 -14.60 12.52
C THR A 520 36.91 -13.42 12.98
N VAL A 521 36.87 -13.10 14.29
CA VAL A 521 37.63 -11.98 14.85
C VAL A 521 39.14 -12.24 14.84
N ARG A 522 39.56 -13.49 15.10
CA ARG A 522 40.99 -13.87 15.18
C ARG A 522 41.73 -13.69 13.85
N HIS A 523 41.05 -13.85 12.74
CA HIS A 523 41.65 -13.76 11.41
C HIS A 523 41.53 -12.34 10.79
N ALA A 524 40.92 -11.38 11.51
CA ALA A 524 40.83 -10.01 11.04
C ALA A 524 42.18 -9.29 11.16
N ASP A 525 42.54 -8.53 10.12
CA ASP A 525 43.76 -7.73 10.11
C ASP A 525 43.73 -6.62 11.16
N ARG A 526 42.52 -6.08 11.40
CA ARG A 526 42.29 -5.07 12.42
C ARG A 526 40.92 -5.20 13.05
N ILE A 527 40.86 -5.02 14.35
CA ILE A 527 39.66 -5.06 15.16
C ILE A 527 39.39 -3.67 15.69
N TYR A 528 38.14 -3.18 15.57
CA TYR A 528 37.65 -1.98 16.23
C TYR A 528 36.58 -2.39 17.23
N VAL A 529 36.78 -1.99 18.49
CA VAL A 529 35.88 -2.28 19.58
C VAL A 529 35.01 -1.04 19.84
N LEU A 530 33.70 -1.22 19.68
CA LEU A 530 32.71 -0.16 19.87
C LEU A 530 32.04 -0.31 21.22
N GLU A 531 31.89 0.80 21.93
CA GLU A 531 31.07 0.91 23.15
C GLU A 531 30.38 2.27 23.16
N HIS A 532 29.08 2.29 23.45
CA HIS A 532 28.26 3.51 23.52
C HIS A 532 28.38 4.46 22.30
N GLY A 533 28.59 3.90 21.11
CA GLY A 533 28.70 4.68 19.88
C GLY A 533 30.10 5.24 19.57
N GLU A 534 31.13 4.89 20.34
CA GLU A 534 32.52 5.33 20.15
C GLU A 534 33.46 4.13 19.97
N ILE A 535 34.58 4.31 19.28
CA ILE A 535 35.65 3.30 19.20
C ILE A 535 36.56 3.48 20.42
N VAL A 536 36.51 2.50 21.34
CA VAL A 536 37.28 2.53 22.59
C VAL A 536 38.60 1.81 22.49
N GLU A 537 38.72 0.78 21.64
CA GLU A 537 39.95 0.03 21.39
C GLU A 537 40.10 -0.30 19.92
N SER A 538 41.35 -0.36 19.46
CA SER A 538 41.69 -0.84 18.11
C SER A 538 43.06 -1.55 18.11
N GLY A 539 43.18 -2.61 17.29
CA GLY A 539 44.43 -3.39 17.18
C GLY A 539 44.18 -4.76 16.57
N THR A 540 45.20 -5.62 16.61
CA THR A 540 45.06 -7.04 16.28
C THR A 540 44.53 -7.85 17.48
N HIS A 541 44.11 -9.10 17.25
CA HIS A 541 43.63 -10.00 18.30
C HIS A 541 44.63 -10.09 19.46
N GLU A 542 45.90 -10.35 19.15
CA GLU A 542 46.97 -10.54 20.13
C GLU A 542 47.20 -9.29 21.00
N VAL A 543 47.24 -8.14 20.35
CA VAL A 543 47.46 -6.84 21.04
C VAL A 543 46.28 -6.53 21.99
N LEU A 544 45.05 -6.74 21.56
CA LEU A 544 43.87 -6.43 22.36
C LEU A 544 43.66 -7.40 23.52
N ILE A 545 43.98 -8.70 23.33
CA ILE A 545 43.95 -9.67 24.43
C ILE A 545 44.98 -9.32 25.52
N LEU A 546 46.20 -8.93 25.12
CA LEU A 546 47.27 -8.52 26.05
C LEU A 546 46.94 -7.23 26.81
N ARG A 547 46.17 -6.32 26.23
CA ARG A 547 45.69 -5.10 26.91
C ARG A 547 44.72 -5.40 28.06
N GLY A 548 44.01 -6.50 28.02
CA GLY A 548 43.07 -6.89 29.07
C GLY A 548 41.83 -6.00 29.20
N GLY A 549 41.51 -5.21 28.17
CA GLY A 549 40.39 -4.26 28.14
C GLY A 549 39.03 -4.89 27.81
N LEU A 550 38.13 -4.09 27.21
CA LEU A 550 36.77 -4.52 26.85
C LEU A 550 36.78 -5.70 25.88
N TYR A 551 37.69 -5.68 24.88
CA TYR A 551 37.85 -6.79 23.95
C TYR A 551 38.15 -8.11 24.66
N ALA A 552 39.12 -8.12 25.59
CA ALA A 552 39.47 -9.31 26.34
C ALA A 552 38.33 -9.78 27.27
N ALA A 553 37.52 -8.88 27.79
CA ALA A 553 36.31 -9.21 28.54
C ALA A 553 35.25 -9.87 27.66
N LEU A 554 34.99 -9.32 26.46
CA LEU A 554 34.05 -9.88 25.48
C LEU A 554 34.49 -11.28 25.01
N CYS A 555 35.79 -11.50 24.80
CA CYS A 555 36.32 -12.81 24.46
C CYS A 555 36.06 -13.84 25.55
N ARG A 556 36.17 -13.46 26.84
CA ARG A 556 35.93 -14.36 27.97
C ARG A 556 34.47 -14.71 28.21
N THR A 557 33.57 -13.77 27.96
CA THR A 557 32.14 -13.92 28.32
C THR A 557 31.24 -14.40 27.18
N SER A 558 31.53 -14.01 25.94
CA SER A 558 30.61 -14.21 24.80
C SER A 558 31.24 -15.00 23.65
N LEU A 559 32.52 -14.77 23.37
CA LEU A 559 33.19 -15.36 22.23
C LEU A 559 33.80 -16.71 22.54
N MET A 560 34.18 -17.01 23.80
CA MET A 560 34.66 -18.32 24.23
C MET A 560 33.56 -19.34 24.54
N ALA A 561 32.38 -18.92 24.94
CA ALA A 561 31.28 -19.81 25.28
C ALA A 561 30.68 -20.56 24.07
N MET A 562 31.01 -20.17 22.85
CA MET A 562 30.53 -20.82 21.62
C MET A 562 31.60 -21.64 20.88
N ASP A 563 32.89 -21.47 21.18
CA ASP A 563 34.00 -22.12 20.46
C ASP A 563 34.71 -23.24 21.27
N ASP A 564 34.27 -23.58 22.50
CA ASP A 564 34.91 -24.64 23.30
C ASP A 564 34.21 -26.00 23.13
N PRO A 565 34.82 -26.98 22.40
CA PRO A 565 34.26 -28.30 22.24
C PRO A 565 34.45 -29.21 23.48
N LEU A 566 34.90 -28.68 24.63
CA LEU A 566 35.28 -29.46 25.82
C LEU A 566 34.34 -29.22 27.03
N THR A 567 33.15 -28.66 26.84
CA THR A 567 32.13 -28.64 27.90
C THR A 567 30.96 -29.52 27.50
N GLU A 568 31.18 -30.86 27.51
CA GLU A 568 30.22 -31.88 27.80
C GLU A 568 30.45 -32.42 29.21
#